data_6c529af0ee812785b743a50bb4c36fa3
#
_entry.id   6c529af0ee812785b743a50bb4c36fa3
#
_cell.length_a   1.000
_cell.length_b   1.000
_cell.length_c   1.000
_cell.angle_alpha   90.00
_cell.angle_beta   90.00
_cell.angle_gamma   90.00
#
_symmetry.space_group_name_H-M   'P 1'
#
loop_
_entity.id
_entity.type
_entity.pdbx_description
1 polymer ?
#
loop_
_entity_poly.entity_id
_entity_poly.type
_entity_poly.pdbx_seq_one_letter_code
_entity_poly.pdbx_strand_id
1 'polypeptide(L)'
;LASQPLFDQGPIAGFLHIHFLSNGRPGHSAQRRANERASPGIPMGIAVHKVKDVLRREQVRVYSSNYALYGDLSGRVVSVLKRFTPYLEVYSIDESFLDLGGFTDPAAHSHDIKDTVLRWTGLPVSVGVGATKTLAKAANRIAKKDPALGGVFIMPDDPDEVLGNLNTDAIWGIGRRLAARLDRIGITTALDLKNADSKFIRARFSVAVERTVLELRGTPCLALEMTVPAQKGIMVSRGFSRRVTDYRDIEAAVATYASRAAEKLRRQGLSTNKMTISLRTSPFTPAPERYANAAGFVFPEATSDTTHMIKAARHCLKKIYKPGLPYQKAGVFLNALEDARRIQRSLFPPASADPDKSRALMKA
;
A
#
# COMPACT_ATOMS: atom_id res chain seq x y z
N LEU A 1 -22.54 13.47 -27.37
CA LEU A 1 -22.69 12.14 -28.00
C LEU A 1 -21.35 11.76 -28.61
N ALA A 2 -20.44 11.23 -27.86
CA ALA A 2 -19.21 10.60 -28.33
C ALA A 2 -19.32 9.11 -28.00
N SER A 3 -19.39 8.30 -29.05
CA SER A 3 -19.46 6.87 -29.05
C SER A 3 -18.22 6.27 -28.40
N GLN A 4 -18.41 5.49 -27.35
CA GLN A 4 -17.39 4.57 -26.84
C GLN A 4 -17.15 3.48 -27.89
N PRO A 5 -15.90 3.08 -28.16
CA PRO A 5 -15.65 1.90 -28.98
C PRO A 5 -16.09 0.66 -28.20
N LEU A 6 -16.97 -0.11 -28.79
CA LEU A 6 -17.31 -1.47 -28.42
C LEU A 6 -16.03 -2.30 -28.46
N PHE A 7 -15.65 -2.86 -27.33
CA PHE A 7 -14.61 -3.90 -27.27
C PHE A 7 -15.14 -5.15 -27.97
N ASP A 8 -14.59 -5.42 -29.14
CA ASP A 8 -14.76 -6.67 -29.86
C ASP A 8 -14.19 -7.80 -29.00
N GLN A 9 -14.99 -8.83 -28.75
CA GLN A 9 -14.59 -9.98 -27.94
C GLN A 9 -13.67 -10.88 -28.76
N GLY A 10 -12.38 -10.53 -28.81
CA GLY A 10 -11.31 -11.44 -29.18
C GLY A 10 -10.94 -12.36 -28.01
N PRO A 11 -10.17 -13.46 -28.25
CA PRO A 11 -9.94 -14.52 -27.27
C PRO A 11 -9.29 -13.96 -26.00
N ILE A 12 -9.89 -14.31 -24.91
CA ILE A 12 -9.57 -14.14 -23.47
C ILE A 12 -8.38 -13.21 -23.19
N ALA A 13 -8.67 -11.94 -22.97
CA ALA A 13 -7.72 -11.00 -22.39
C ALA A 13 -7.36 -11.48 -20.97
N GLY A 14 -6.19 -12.08 -20.81
CA GLY A 14 -5.71 -12.54 -19.53
C GLY A 14 -4.90 -11.45 -18.81
N PHE A 15 -5.00 -11.38 -17.49
CA PHE A 15 -4.12 -10.57 -16.67
C PHE A 15 -2.96 -11.40 -16.15
N LEU A 16 -1.75 -10.87 -16.29
CA LEU A 16 -0.56 -11.41 -15.66
C LEU A 16 -0.26 -10.59 -14.41
N HIS A 17 -0.20 -11.26 -13.29
CA HIS A 17 0.22 -10.67 -12.02
C HIS A 17 1.65 -11.07 -11.70
N ILE A 18 2.53 -10.10 -11.55
CA ILE A 18 3.92 -10.29 -11.14
C ILE A 18 4.07 -9.81 -9.71
N HIS A 19 4.64 -10.67 -8.87
CA HIS A 19 5.02 -10.32 -7.52
C HIS A 19 6.54 -10.44 -7.40
N PHE A 20 7.20 -9.35 -7.04
CA PHE A 20 8.60 -9.38 -6.68
C PHE A 20 8.73 -10.01 -5.30
N LEU A 21 9.70 -10.86 -5.13
CA LEU A 21 10.06 -11.35 -3.81
C LEU A 21 10.80 -10.23 -3.05
N SER A 22 10.11 -9.10 -2.84
CA SER A 22 10.58 -8.11 -1.87
C SER A 22 10.34 -8.68 -0.48
N ASN A 23 11.41 -8.91 0.22
CA ASN A 23 11.37 -9.38 1.59
C ASN A 23 10.88 -8.25 2.51
N GLY A 24 9.57 -8.07 2.67
CA GLY A 24 9.06 -7.38 3.81
C GLY A 24 8.02 -6.29 3.62
N ARG A 25 6.93 -6.47 4.34
CA ARG A 25 6.02 -5.35 4.68
C ARG A 25 6.63 -4.48 5.79
N PRO A 26 6.34 -3.15 5.82
CA PRO A 26 6.87 -2.25 6.81
C PRO A 26 6.31 -2.53 8.21
N GLY A 27 7.19 -2.82 9.10
CA GLY A 27 6.92 -3.05 10.51
C GLY A 27 7.94 -4.02 11.04
N HIS A 28 8.69 -3.72 12.09
CA HIS A 28 9.76 -4.49 12.69
C HIS A 28 9.54 -6.01 12.69
N SER A 29 9.50 -6.63 11.53
CA SER A 29 9.35 -8.05 11.33
C SER A 29 10.66 -8.62 10.78
N ALA A 30 11.06 -9.78 11.29
CA ALA A 30 12.19 -10.53 10.74
C ALA A 30 11.88 -10.87 9.29
N GLN A 31 12.75 -10.45 8.38
CA GLN A 31 12.62 -10.68 6.94
C GLN A 31 13.32 -11.98 6.56
N ARG A 32 12.63 -12.83 5.81
CA ARG A 32 13.22 -14.04 5.23
C ARG A 32 13.80 -13.74 3.85
N ARG A 33 15.00 -14.22 3.55
CA ARG A 33 15.48 -14.37 2.18
C ARG A 33 14.66 -15.46 1.47
N ALA A 34 14.25 -15.20 0.24
CA ALA A 34 13.34 -16.08 -0.49
C ALA A 34 13.93 -17.45 -0.86
N ASN A 35 15.25 -17.61 -0.87
CA ASN A 35 15.95 -18.78 -1.42
C ASN A 35 16.83 -19.56 -0.42
N GLU A 36 16.86 -19.19 0.85
CA GLU A 36 17.63 -19.94 1.85
C GLU A 36 16.69 -20.45 2.94
N ARG A 37 16.89 -21.70 3.32
CA ARG A 37 16.16 -22.50 4.30
C ARG A 37 15.37 -21.65 5.30
N ALA A 38 14.05 -21.78 5.23
CA ALA A 38 13.14 -21.19 6.20
C ALA A 38 13.64 -21.49 7.62
N SER A 39 14.11 -20.47 8.35
CA SER A 39 14.40 -20.67 9.77
C SER A 39 13.13 -21.16 10.46
N PRO A 40 13.12 -22.40 11.00
CA PRO A 40 11.93 -22.95 11.63
C PRO A 40 11.52 -22.02 12.79
N GLY A 41 10.24 -21.66 12.84
CA GLY A 41 9.67 -21.01 14.01
C GLY A 41 9.57 -19.48 13.99
N ILE A 42 9.85 -18.76 12.87
CA ILE A 42 9.63 -17.31 12.77
C ILE A 42 8.45 -17.02 11.83
N PRO A 43 7.21 -16.86 12.34
CA PRO A 43 6.05 -16.54 11.52
C PRO A 43 6.16 -15.14 10.87
N MET A 44 5.56 -14.99 9.69
CA MET A 44 5.45 -13.69 9.02
C MET A 44 4.70 -12.67 9.90
N GLY A 45 5.28 -11.47 10.07
CA GLY A 45 4.65 -10.39 10.83
C GLY A 45 4.78 -10.50 12.36
N ILE A 46 5.52 -11.47 12.88
CA ILE A 46 5.78 -11.54 14.32
C ILE A 46 6.67 -10.38 14.78
N ALA A 47 6.36 -9.83 15.95
CA ALA A 47 7.16 -8.76 16.53
C ALA A 47 8.54 -9.29 16.97
N VAL A 48 9.61 -8.59 16.58
CA VAL A 48 11.01 -8.97 16.84
C VAL A 48 11.27 -9.32 18.30
N HIS A 49 10.66 -8.56 19.24
CA HIS A 49 10.86 -8.80 20.69
C HIS A 49 10.31 -10.15 21.17
N LYS A 50 9.35 -10.75 20.45
CA LYS A 50 8.78 -12.07 20.80
C LYS A 50 9.63 -13.26 20.32
N VAL A 51 10.61 -13.01 19.46
CA VAL A 51 11.44 -14.05 18.84
C VAL A 51 12.93 -13.78 19.02
N LYS A 52 13.32 -12.92 19.96
CA LYS A 52 14.72 -12.56 20.22
C LYS A 52 15.63 -13.76 20.45
N ASP A 53 15.14 -14.75 21.18
CA ASP A 53 15.96 -15.91 21.54
C ASP A 53 16.15 -16.84 20.33
N VAL A 54 15.11 -17.00 19.49
CA VAL A 54 15.23 -17.70 18.22
C VAL A 54 16.20 -16.99 17.29
N LEU A 55 16.09 -15.64 17.17
CA LEU A 55 17.00 -14.85 16.34
C LEU A 55 18.46 -15.00 16.75
N ARG A 56 18.74 -15.03 18.08
CA ARG A 56 20.10 -15.26 18.61
C ARG A 56 20.59 -16.68 18.32
N ARG A 57 19.78 -17.69 18.65
CA ARG A 57 20.13 -19.09 18.49
C ARG A 57 20.43 -19.42 17.03
N GLU A 58 19.59 -18.92 16.11
CA GLU A 58 19.71 -19.17 14.67
C GLU A 58 20.60 -18.12 13.96
N GLN A 59 21.29 -17.25 14.70
CA GLN A 59 22.18 -16.20 14.17
C GLN A 59 21.52 -15.34 13.07
N VAL A 60 20.22 -15.08 13.19
CA VAL A 60 19.45 -14.29 12.20
C VAL A 60 19.80 -12.81 12.31
N ARG A 61 20.30 -12.22 11.24
CA ARG A 61 20.56 -10.78 11.17
C ARG A 61 19.27 -10.00 10.94
N VAL A 62 19.06 -8.95 11.74
CA VAL A 62 17.89 -8.08 11.66
C VAL A 62 18.30 -6.71 11.12
N TYR A 63 17.65 -6.28 10.04
CA TYR A 63 17.90 -4.99 9.40
C TYR A 63 16.62 -4.15 9.37
N SER A 64 16.77 -2.83 9.41
CA SER A 64 15.67 -1.91 9.09
C SER A 64 15.37 -1.91 7.59
N SER A 65 14.09 -1.78 7.25
CA SER A 65 13.66 -1.69 5.84
C SER A 65 14.27 -0.45 5.17
N ASN A 66 14.94 -0.66 4.03
CA ASN A 66 15.48 0.41 3.20
C ASN A 66 14.53 0.73 2.04
N TYR A 67 13.54 1.58 2.30
CA TYR A 67 12.52 1.93 1.30
C TYR A 67 13.07 2.63 0.05
N ALA A 68 14.17 3.39 0.20
CA ALA A 68 14.80 4.04 -0.95
C ALA A 68 15.38 3.00 -1.92
N LEU A 69 16.09 2.01 -1.39
CA LEU A 69 16.62 0.88 -2.16
C LEU A 69 15.48 0.06 -2.80
N TYR A 70 14.43 -0.24 -2.02
CA TYR A 70 13.31 -1.02 -2.55
C TYR A 70 12.58 -0.28 -3.67
N GLY A 71 12.42 1.04 -3.55
CA GLY A 71 11.84 1.87 -4.61
C GLY A 71 12.67 1.90 -5.87
N ASP A 72 14.02 1.98 -5.76
CA ASP A 72 14.94 1.91 -6.90
C ASP A 72 14.85 0.56 -7.60
N LEU A 73 14.94 -0.53 -6.84
CA LEU A 73 14.83 -1.89 -7.38
C LEU A 73 13.47 -2.15 -8.05
N SER A 74 12.39 -1.69 -7.43
CA SER A 74 11.04 -1.74 -8.02
C SER A 74 10.99 -0.99 -9.36
N GLY A 75 11.56 0.22 -9.42
CA GLY A 75 11.65 1.01 -10.65
C GLY A 75 12.41 0.30 -11.77
N ARG A 76 13.49 -0.43 -11.45
CA ARG A 76 14.25 -1.23 -12.43
C ARG A 76 13.40 -2.38 -12.95
N VAL A 77 12.70 -3.13 -12.10
CA VAL A 77 11.79 -4.20 -12.53
C VAL A 77 10.68 -3.64 -13.42
N VAL A 78 10.03 -2.55 -13.02
CA VAL A 78 9.00 -1.87 -13.83
C VAL A 78 9.55 -1.46 -15.21
N SER A 79 10.80 -1.01 -15.28
CA SER A 79 11.45 -0.65 -16.56
C SER A 79 11.67 -1.87 -17.46
N VAL A 80 11.95 -3.04 -16.89
CA VAL A 80 12.01 -4.30 -17.63
C VAL A 80 10.63 -4.69 -18.13
N LEU A 81 9.60 -4.67 -17.27
CA LEU A 81 8.23 -5.06 -17.59
C LEU A 81 7.61 -4.22 -18.72
N LYS A 82 7.90 -2.93 -18.78
CA LYS A 82 7.46 -2.03 -19.85
C LYS A 82 7.94 -2.44 -21.26
N ARG A 83 8.92 -3.31 -21.37
CA ARG A 83 9.40 -3.82 -22.68
C ARG A 83 8.52 -4.94 -23.21
N PHE A 84 7.75 -5.60 -22.36
CA PHE A 84 6.89 -6.71 -22.71
C PHE A 84 5.47 -6.28 -23.12
N THR A 85 4.98 -5.20 -22.50
CA THR A 85 3.66 -4.64 -22.86
C THR A 85 3.59 -3.15 -22.48
N PRO A 86 2.88 -2.32 -23.28
CA PRO A 86 2.56 -0.95 -22.88
C PRO A 86 1.47 -0.89 -21.80
N TYR A 87 0.71 -1.97 -21.63
CA TYR A 87 -0.44 -2.04 -20.70
C TYR A 87 0.01 -2.63 -19.36
N LEU A 88 0.60 -1.77 -18.54
CA LEU A 88 1.19 -2.11 -17.24
C LEU A 88 0.61 -1.25 -16.14
N GLU A 89 0.05 -1.86 -15.11
CA GLU A 89 -0.29 -1.22 -13.84
C GLU A 89 0.75 -1.54 -12.79
N VAL A 90 1.35 -0.52 -12.18
CA VAL A 90 2.19 -0.67 -10.98
C VAL A 90 1.28 -0.60 -9.76
N TYR A 91 0.83 -1.77 -9.27
CA TYR A 91 -0.12 -1.87 -8.18
C TYR A 91 0.49 -1.55 -6.82
N SER A 92 1.72 -2.00 -6.57
CA SER A 92 2.49 -1.69 -5.36
C SER A 92 3.99 -1.64 -5.64
N ILE A 93 4.80 -1.45 -4.60
CA ILE A 93 6.26 -1.46 -4.73
C ILE A 93 6.81 -2.83 -5.20
N ASP A 94 6.04 -3.89 -5.02
CA ASP A 94 6.43 -5.28 -5.28
C ASP A 94 5.43 -6.06 -6.13
N GLU A 95 4.40 -5.42 -6.64
CA GLU A 95 3.36 -6.07 -7.45
C GLU A 95 2.98 -5.22 -8.66
N SER A 96 2.86 -5.88 -9.82
CA SER A 96 2.38 -5.27 -11.07
C SER A 96 1.40 -6.18 -11.79
N PHE A 97 0.47 -5.59 -12.53
CA PHE A 97 -0.40 -6.29 -13.47
C PHE A 97 -0.04 -5.89 -14.89
N LEU A 98 -0.04 -6.87 -15.78
CA LEU A 98 0.16 -6.69 -17.21
C LEU A 98 -1.05 -7.28 -17.95
N ASP A 99 -1.45 -6.62 -19.02
CA ASP A 99 -2.40 -7.19 -19.97
C ASP A 99 -1.66 -8.10 -20.94
N LEU A 100 -2.17 -9.31 -21.09
CA LEU A 100 -1.67 -10.32 -22.04
C LEU A 100 -2.53 -10.43 -23.30
N GLY A 101 -3.46 -9.50 -23.51
CA GLY A 101 -4.25 -9.48 -24.73
C GLY A 101 -3.37 -9.49 -25.98
N GLY A 102 -3.63 -10.47 -26.88
CA GLY A 102 -2.87 -10.62 -28.12
C GLY A 102 -1.64 -11.53 -28.07
N PHE A 103 -1.27 -12.08 -26.91
CA PHE A 103 -0.21 -13.10 -26.84
C PHE A 103 -0.77 -14.49 -27.11
N THR A 104 -0.13 -15.22 -28.04
CA THR A 104 -0.55 -16.58 -28.44
C THR A 104 -0.13 -17.66 -27.44
N ASP A 105 0.95 -17.44 -26.71
CA ASP A 105 1.47 -18.37 -25.68
C ASP A 105 1.75 -17.62 -24.37
N PRO A 106 0.76 -17.48 -23.48
CA PRO A 106 0.93 -16.84 -22.17
C PRO A 106 1.94 -17.55 -21.28
N ALA A 107 2.15 -18.87 -21.46
CA ALA A 107 3.07 -19.65 -20.64
C ALA A 107 4.53 -19.29 -20.99
N ALA A 108 4.90 -19.43 -22.26
CA ALA A 108 6.24 -19.08 -22.72
C ALA A 108 6.56 -17.61 -22.42
N HIS A 109 5.60 -16.70 -22.64
CA HIS A 109 5.75 -15.27 -22.34
C HIS A 109 5.98 -14.99 -20.85
N SER A 110 5.27 -15.70 -19.97
CA SER A 110 5.43 -15.58 -18.51
C SER A 110 6.80 -16.05 -18.04
N HIS A 111 7.32 -17.13 -18.61
CA HIS A 111 8.68 -17.60 -18.32
C HIS A 111 9.73 -16.61 -18.83
N ASP A 112 9.59 -16.07 -20.03
CA ASP A 112 10.52 -15.07 -20.57
C ASP A 112 10.55 -13.79 -19.72
N ILE A 113 9.40 -13.28 -19.31
CA ILE A 113 9.32 -12.16 -18.36
C ILE A 113 10.09 -12.47 -17.07
N LYS A 114 9.79 -13.61 -16.44
CA LYS A 114 10.42 -14.02 -15.17
C LYS A 114 11.94 -14.10 -15.29
N ASP A 115 12.43 -14.75 -16.34
CA ASP A 115 13.86 -15.01 -16.54
C ASP A 115 14.59 -13.71 -16.95
N THR A 116 13.94 -12.84 -17.72
CA THR A 116 14.50 -11.52 -18.09
C THR A 116 14.60 -10.60 -16.88
N VAL A 117 13.57 -10.56 -16.03
CA VAL A 117 13.62 -9.79 -14.78
C VAL A 117 14.76 -10.28 -13.89
N LEU A 118 14.87 -11.60 -13.68
CA LEU A 118 15.95 -12.19 -12.88
C LEU A 118 17.33 -11.84 -13.45
N ARG A 119 17.53 -12.03 -14.75
CA ARG A 119 18.80 -11.78 -15.45
C ARG A 119 19.25 -10.33 -15.37
N TRP A 120 18.31 -9.37 -15.51
CA TRP A 120 18.67 -7.95 -15.58
C TRP A 120 18.66 -7.22 -14.26
N THR A 121 17.91 -7.71 -13.28
CA THR A 121 17.79 -7.04 -11.97
C THR A 121 18.36 -7.86 -10.81
N GLY A 122 18.62 -9.14 -11.02
CA GLY A 122 19.01 -10.08 -9.96
C GLY A 122 17.86 -10.41 -9.00
N LEU A 123 16.64 -9.97 -9.28
CA LEU A 123 15.47 -10.18 -8.41
C LEU A 123 14.63 -11.33 -8.92
N PRO A 124 14.44 -12.41 -8.12
CA PRO A 124 13.50 -13.45 -8.47
C PRO A 124 12.06 -12.92 -8.36
N VAL A 125 11.24 -13.28 -9.33
CA VAL A 125 9.81 -12.94 -9.35
C VAL A 125 8.97 -14.20 -9.50
N SER A 126 7.72 -14.13 -9.06
CA SER A 126 6.69 -15.12 -9.39
C SER A 126 5.63 -14.50 -10.27
N VAL A 127 5.08 -15.31 -11.17
CA VAL A 127 4.13 -14.89 -12.19
C VAL A 127 2.88 -15.73 -12.09
N GLY A 128 1.72 -15.09 -12.05
CA GLY A 128 0.42 -15.75 -12.10
C GLY A 128 -0.43 -15.17 -13.24
N VAL A 129 -1.00 -16.03 -14.05
CA VAL A 129 -1.88 -15.66 -15.17
C VAL A 129 -3.32 -16.07 -14.85
N GLY A 130 -4.28 -15.25 -15.20
CA GLY A 130 -5.71 -15.55 -15.04
C GLY A 130 -6.58 -14.55 -15.79
N ALA A 131 -7.80 -14.95 -16.12
CA ALA A 131 -8.76 -14.15 -16.89
C ALA A 131 -9.14 -12.83 -16.20
N THR A 132 -8.94 -12.72 -14.87
CA THR A 132 -9.18 -11.54 -14.07
C THR A 132 -8.02 -11.25 -13.14
N LYS A 133 -7.93 -10.03 -12.63
CA LYS A 133 -6.89 -9.67 -11.64
C LYS A 133 -6.93 -10.54 -10.38
N THR A 134 -8.13 -10.90 -9.91
CA THR A 134 -8.28 -11.77 -8.74
C THR A 134 -7.79 -13.19 -9.02
N LEU A 135 -8.11 -13.76 -10.18
CA LEU A 135 -7.61 -15.07 -10.60
C LEU A 135 -6.09 -15.05 -10.82
N ALA A 136 -5.54 -13.99 -11.46
CA ALA A 136 -4.11 -13.84 -11.66
C ALA A 136 -3.34 -13.75 -10.31
N LYS A 137 -3.89 -13.07 -9.31
CA LYS A 137 -3.29 -13.04 -7.96
C LYS A 137 -3.40 -14.39 -7.25
N ALA A 138 -4.49 -15.13 -7.42
CA ALA A 138 -4.62 -16.49 -6.89
C ALA A 138 -3.60 -17.42 -7.54
N ALA A 139 -3.44 -17.36 -8.86
CA ALA A 139 -2.44 -18.10 -9.61
C ALA A 139 -1.01 -17.78 -9.12
N ASN A 140 -0.68 -16.49 -8.94
CA ASN A 140 0.62 -16.08 -8.43
C ASN A 140 0.89 -16.60 -7.01
N ARG A 141 -0.12 -16.64 -6.15
CA ARG A 141 0.00 -17.22 -4.80
C ARG A 141 0.36 -18.71 -4.86
N ILE A 142 -0.21 -19.45 -5.82
CA ILE A 142 0.09 -20.88 -6.05
C ILE A 142 1.52 -21.01 -6.57
N ALA A 143 1.87 -20.28 -7.64
CA ALA A 143 3.23 -20.27 -8.20
C ALA A 143 4.33 -20.00 -7.16
N LYS A 144 4.02 -19.16 -6.16
CA LYS A 144 4.94 -18.79 -5.09
C LYS A 144 5.07 -19.85 -3.99
N LYS A 145 4.02 -20.66 -3.78
CA LYS A 145 4.00 -21.65 -2.69
C LYS A 145 4.57 -23.00 -3.10
N ASP A 146 4.43 -23.35 -4.38
CA ASP A 146 4.89 -24.61 -4.93
C ASP A 146 6.18 -24.43 -5.74
N PRO A 147 7.34 -24.87 -5.22
CA PRO A 147 8.61 -24.79 -5.95
C PRO A 147 8.64 -25.60 -7.25
N ALA A 148 7.82 -26.67 -7.36
CA ALA A 148 7.76 -27.51 -8.57
C ALA A 148 7.23 -26.73 -9.79
N LEU A 149 6.45 -25.67 -9.57
CA LEU A 149 5.94 -24.82 -10.63
C LEU A 149 6.98 -23.82 -11.19
N GLY A 150 8.20 -23.83 -10.67
CA GLY A 150 9.25 -22.94 -11.15
C GLY A 150 8.92 -21.44 -11.03
N GLY A 151 7.92 -21.07 -10.22
CA GLY A 151 7.50 -19.68 -10.00
C GLY A 151 6.53 -19.12 -11.04
N VAL A 152 5.96 -19.94 -11.92
CA VAL A 152 4.92 -19.55 -12.90
C VAL A 152 3.71 -20.46 -12.74
N PHE A 153 2.50 -19.89 -12.72
CA PHE A 153 1.27 -20.67 -12.74
C PHE A 153 0.21 -19.97 -13.58
N ILE A 154 -0.44 -20.73 -14.45
CA ILE A 154 -1.54 -20.26 -15.28
C ILE A 154 -2.81 -20.87 -14.74
N MET A 155 -3.78 -20.03 -14.41
CA MET A 155 -5.10 -20.47 -13.99
C MET A 155 -5.77 -21.17 -15.17
N PRO A 156 -6.24 -22.40 -15.03
CA PRO A 156 -6.97 -23.08 -16.09
C PRO A 156 -8.28 -22.36 -16.42
N ASP A 157 -8.81 -22.58 -17.62
CA ASP A 157 -10.08 -22.00 -18.07
C ASP A 157 -11.23 -22.39 -17.13
N ASP A 158 -11.26 -23.65 -16.68
CA ASP A 158 -12.08 -24.07 -15.54
C ASP A 158 -11.23 -24.10 -14.26
N PRO A 159 -11.37 -23.07 -13.40
CA PRO A 159 -10.55 -22.96 -12.21
C PRO A 159 -11.12 -23.71 -10.98
N ASP A 160 -12.22 -24.47 -11.12
CA ASP A 160 -13.00 -24.97 -9.97
C ASP A 160 -12.20 -25.89 -9.05
N GLU A 161 -11.43 -26.82 -9.61
CA GLU A 161 -10.55 -27.68 -8.82
C GLU A 161 -9.51 -26.87 -8.04
N VAL A 162 -8.90 -25.90 -8.70
CA VAL A 162 -7.88 -25.00 -8.10
C VAL A 162 -8.51 -24.17 -6.98
N LEU A 163 -9.68 -23.59 -7.23
CA LEU A 163 -10.38 -22.74 -6.25
C LEU A 163 -10.92 -23.55 -5.07
N GLY A 164 -11.28 -24.82 -5.26
CA GLY A 164 -11.68 -25.73 -4.22
C GLY A 164 -10.56 -25.99 -3.20
N ASN A 165 -9.32 -25.95 -3.63
CA ASN A 165 -8.14 -26.14 -2.80
C ASN A 165 -7.61 -24.85 -2.14
N LEU A 166 -8.26 -23.71 -2.38
CA LEU A 166 -7.89 -22.42 -1.81
C LEU A 166 -8.89 -21.94 -0.77
N ASN A 167 -8.44 -21.73 0.46
CA ASN A 167 -9.27 -21.09 1.49
C ASN A 167 -9.60 -19.64 1.10
N THR A 168 -10.75 -19.12 1.55
CA THR A 168 -11.19 -17.73 1.27
C THR A 168 -10.17 -16.68 1.66
N ASP A 169 -9.39 -16.88 2.74
CA ASP A 169 -8.34 -15.93 3.19
C ASP A 169 -7.13 -15.87 2.24
N ALA A 170 -7.04 -16.81 1.29
CA ALA A 170 -6.05 -16.80 0.23
C ALA A 170 -6.40 -15.81 -0.88
N ILE A 171 -7.66 -15.39 -0.98
CA ILE A 171 -8.18 -14.56 -2.06
C ILE A 171 -7.92 -13.07 -1.78
N TRP A 172 -7.55 -12.36 -2.82
CA TRP A 172 -7.29 -10.93 -2.77
C TRP A 172 -8.53 -10.16 -2.27
N GLY A 173 -8.31 -9.28 -1.29
CA GLY A 173 -9.38 -8.51 -0.66
C GLY A 173 -10.08 -9.22 0.50
N ILE A 174 -9.87 -10.52 0.69
CA ILE A 174 -10.45 -11.30 1.79
C ILE A 174 -9.42 -11.40 2.94
N GLY A 175 -9.51 -10.49 3.91
CA GLY A 175 -8.67 -10.56 5.10
C GLY A 175 -9.24 -11.50 6.17
N ARG A 176 -8.45 -11.85 7.19
CA ARG A 176 -8.84 -12.79 8.27
C ARG A 176 -10.22 -12.56 8.89
N ARG A 177 -10.60 -11.29 9.13
CA ARG A 177 -11.92 -10.97 9.71
C ARG A 177 -13.07 -11.25 8.74
N LEU A 178 -12.82 -11.02 7.45
CA LEU A 178 -13.83 -11.27 6.43
C LEU A 178 -13.95 -12.76 6.16
N ALA A 179 -12.83 -13.49 6.07
CA ALA A 179 -12.81 -14.94 5.96
C ALA A 179 -13.57 -15.62 7.12
N ALA A 180 -13.32 -15.21 8.37
CA ALA A 180 -14.06 -15.73 9.53
C ALA A 180 -15.57 -15.42 9.51
N ARG A 181 -15.99 -14.34 8.83
CA ARG A 181 -17.44 -14.05 8.62
C ARG A 181 -18.06 -14.90 7.52
N LEU A 182 -17.30 -15.18 6.47
CA LEU A 182 -17.69 -16.08 5.38
C LEU A 182 -17.81 -17.52 5.88
N ASP A 183 -16.84 -17.97 6.66
CA ASP A 183 -16.83 -19.30 7.29
C ASP A 183 -18.09 -19.58 8.13
N ARG A 184 -18.56 -18.60 8.91
CA ARG A 184 -19.81 -18.72 9.71
C ARG A 184 -21.08 -18.97 8.88
N ILE A 185 -21.02 -18.76 7.58
CA ILE A 185 -22.15 -18.99 6.66
C ILE A 185 -21.84 -20.12 5.66
N GLY A 186 -20.83 -20.95 5.97
CA GLY A 186 -20.45 -22.11 5.17
C GLY A 186 -19.62 -21.83 3.93
N ILE A 187 -19.08 -20.60 3.76
CA ILE A 187 -18.22 -20.24 2.64
C ILE A 187 -16.76 -20.30 3.13
N THR A 188 -16.09 -21.43 2.91
CA THR A 188 -14.74 -21.72 3.41
C THR A 188 -13.67 -21.66 2.33
N THR A 189 -14.02 -22.09 1.11
CA THR A 189 -13.10 -22.12 -0.04
C THR A 189 -13.37 -20.98 -1.02
N ALA A 190 -12.43 -20.74 -1.93
CA ALA A 190 -12.61 -19.80 -3.02
C ALA A 190 -13.70 -20.29 -4.00
N LEU A 191 -13.88 -21.60 -4.13
CA LEU A 191 -14.94 -22.20 -4.92
C LEU A 191 -16.31 -21.92 -4.31
N ASP A 192 -16.47 -22.10 -2.99
CA ASP A 192 -17.71 -21.72 -2.30
C ASP A 192 -18.04 -20.24 -2.54
N LEU A 193 -17.03 -19.38 -2.45
CA LEU A 193 -17.21 -17.95 -2.69
C LEU A 193 -17.57 -17.65 -4.14
N LYS A 194 -16.95 -18.31 -5.13
CA LYS A 194 -17.29 -18.22 -6.56
C LYS A 194 -18.77 -18.57 -6.78
N ASN A 195 -19.25 -19.63 -6.14
CA ASN A 195 -20.61 -20.17 -6.30
C ASN A 195 -21.66 -19.43 -5.48
N ALA A 196 -21.28 -18.61 -4.51
CA ALA A 196 -22.20 -17.88 -3.66
C ALA A 196 -23.07 -16.88 -4.45
N ASP A 197 -24.33 -16.70 -4.05
CA ASP A 197 -25.20 -15.70 -4.65
C ASP A 197 -24.61 -14.29 -4.50
N SER A 198 -24.35 -13.61 -5.62
CA SER A 198 -23.66 -12.33 -5.63
C SER A 198 -24.46 -11.20 -4.97
N LYS A 199 -25.80 -11.23 -5.09
CA LYS A 199 -26.69 -10.24 -4.47
C LYS A 199 -26.73 -10.42 -2.95
N PHE A 200 -26.78 -11.67 -2.49
CA PHE A 200 -26.66 -12.00 -1.06
C PHE A 200 -25.32 -11.52 -0.49
N ILE A 201 -24.20 -11.80 -1.20
CA ILE A 201 -22.86 -11.35 -0.80
C ILE A 201 -22.78 -9.83 -0.72
N ARG A 202 -23.33 -9.12 -1.72
CA ARG A 202 -23.37 -7.65 -1.72
C ARG A 202 -24.12 -7.09 -0.51
N ALA A 203 -25.31 -7.63 -0.23
CA ALA A 203 -26.16 -7.16 0.87
C ALA A 203 -25.54 -7.42 2.26
N ARG A 204 -24.89 -8.57 2.43
CA ARG A 204 -24.36 -8.99 3.74
C ARG A 204 -22.94 -8.50 4.02
N PHE A 205 -22.14 -8.25 3.00
CA PHE A 205 -20.73 -7.84 3.12
C PHE A 205 -20.49 -6.47 2.47
N SER A 206 -20.32 -6.43 1.16
CA SER A 206 -20.12 -5.17 0.42
C SER A 206 -20.05 -5.43 -1.10
N VAL A 207 -20.13 -4.34 -1.89
CA VAL A 207 -19.88 -4.35 -3.34
C VAL A 207 -18.46 -4.83 -3.69
N ALA A 208 -17.49 -4.60 -2.82
CA ALA A 208 -16.11 -5.06 -3.06
C ALA A 208 -16.02 -6.61 -3.03
N VAL A 209 -16.71 -7.26 -2.10
CA VAL A 209 -16.76 -8.73 -2.03
C VAL A 209 -17.60 -9.32 -3.17
N GLU A 210 -18.69 -8.68 -3.56
CA GLU A 210 -19.45 -9.05 -4.77
C GLU A 210 -18.55 -9.04 -6.03
N ARG A 211 -17.77 -7.97 -6.21
CA ARG A 211 -16.80 -7.92 -7.33
C ARG A 211 -15.79 -9.06 -7.26
N THR A 212 -15.34 -9.43 -6.07
CA THR A 212 -14.46 -10.61 -5.92
C THR A 212 -15.14 -11.88 -6.40
N VAL A 213 -16.44 -12.09 -6.10
CA VAL A 213 -17.22 -13.24 -6.62
C VAL A 213 -17.26 -13.23 -8.15
N LEU A 214 -17.56 -12.08 -8.75
CA LEU A 214 -17.62 -11.94 -10.21
C LEU A 214 -16.25 -12.19 -10.86
N GLU A 215 -15.19 -11.65 -10.27
CA GLU A 215 -13.81 -11.88 -10.72
C GLU A 215 -13.40 -13.37 -10.65
N LEU A 216 -13.80 -14.08 -9.60
CA LEU A 216 -13.58 -15.53 -9.49
C LEU A 216 -14.36 -16.33 -10.55
N ARG A 217 -15.46 -15.78 -11.08
CA ARG A 217 -16.24 -16.34 -12.20
C ARG A 217 -15.68 -16.01 -13.58
N GLY A 218 -14.55 -15.28 -13.64
CA GLY A 218 -13.95 -14.83 -14.88
C GLY A 218 -14.52 -13.53 -15.45
N THR A 219 -15.41 -12.84 -14.71
CA THR A 219 -15.95 -11.53 -15.14
C THR A 219 -15.07 -10.39 -14.65
N PRO A 220 -14.33 -9.66 -15.52
CA PRO A 220 -13.45 -8.58 -15.11
C PRO A 220 -14.24 -7.41 -14.52
N CYS A 221 -13.97 -7.08 -13.25
CA CYS A 221 -14.58 -5.94 -12.55
C CYS A 221 -13.56 -4.84 -12.23
N LEU A 222 -12.29 -5.11 -12.45
CA LEU A 222 -11.16 -4.24 -12.11
C LEU A 222 -10.32 -4.00 -13.37
N ALA A 223 -10.52 -2.84 -14.00
CA ALA A 223 -9.68 -2.42 -15.13
C ALA A 223 -8.22 -2.18 -14.70
N LEU A 224 -7.28 -2.15 -15.65
CA LEU A 224 -5.91 -1.71 -15.39
C LEU A 224 -5.89 -0.20 -15.08
N GLU A 225 -5.27 0.16 -13.97
CA GLU A 225 -5.01 1.55 -13.60
C GLU A 225 -3.69 2.01 -14.22
N MET A 226 -3.74 2.51 -15.46
CA MET A 226 -2.56 2.96 -16.23
C MET A 226 -1.95 4.25 -15.68
N THR A 227 -2.71 5.06 -14.97
CA THR A 227 -2.29 6.32 -14.36
C THR A 227 -2.33 6.22 -12.85
N VAL A 228 -1.26 6.64 -12.20
CA VAL A 228 -1.23 6.72 -10.74
C VAL A 228 -2.27 7.76 -10.30
N PRO A 229 -3.27 7.37 -9.50
CA PRO A 229 -4.29 8.31 -9.04
C PRO A 229 -3.66 9.44 -8.23
N ALA A 230 -4.22 10.64 -8.33
CA ALA A 230 -3.75 11.80 -7.60
C ALA A 230 -3.71 11.52 -6.09
N GLN A 231 -2.62 11.90 -5.45
CA GLN A 231 -2.43 11.68 -4.02
C GLN A 231 -3.46 12.48 -3.22
N LYS A 232 -4.23 11.81 -2.36
CA LYS A 232 -5.31 12.42 -1.55
C LYS A 232 -4.81 13.04 -0.25
N GLY A 233 -3.61 12.69 0.19
CA GLY A 233 -3.03 13.22 1.41
C GLY A 233 -1.58 12.80 1.64
N ILE A 234 -0.86 13.57 2.46
CA ILE A 234 0.51 13.31 2.88
C ILE A 234 0.52 13.14 4.39
N MET A 235 1.02 12.00 4.87
CA MET A 235 1.19 11.77 6.30
C MET A 235 2.67 11.61 6.66
N VAL A 236 3.09 12.33 7.70
CA VAL A 236 4.36 12.12 8.37
C VAL A 236 4.08 11.81 9.83
N SER A 237 4.29 10.58 10.23
CA SER A 237 4.06 10.15 11.63
C SER A 237 5.16 9.19 12.08
N ARG A 238 5.54 9.29 13.36
CA ARG A 238 6.55 8.42 13.96
C ARG A 238 6.13 7.97 15.35
N GLY A 239 6.45 6.73 15.69
CA GLY A 239 6.50 6.29 17.08
C GLY A 239 7.78 6.80 17.74
N PHE A 240 7.66 7.26 18.98
CA PHE A 240 8.84 7.58 19.78
C PHE A 240 9.53 6.29 20.23
N SER A 241 10.85 6.29 20.28
CA SER A 241 11.66 5.14 20.74
C SER A 241 11.44 4.83 22.22
N ARG A 242 11.17 5.87 23.01
CA ARG A 242 10.74 5.82 24.41
C ARG A 242 9.43 6.60 24.58
N ARG A 243 8.75 6.41 25.68
CA ARG A 243 7.57 7.23 26.01
C ARG A 243 8.00 8.65 26.34
N VAL A 244 7.30 9.62 25.79
CA VAL A 244 7.60 11.05 25.97
C VAL A 244 6.45 11.71 26.68
N THR A 245 6.74 12.44 27.75
CA THR A 245 5.78 13.20 28.54
C THR A 245 5.99 14.70 28.40
N ASP A 246 7.22 15.13 28.07
CA ASP A 246 7.57 16.54 27.96
C ASP A 246 6.96 17.18 26.70
N TYR A 247 6.33 18.34 26.90
CA TYR A 247 5.70 19.09 25.82
C TYR A 247 6.70 19.57 24.76
N ARG A 248 7.89 20.03 25.19
CA ARG A 248 8.90 20.60 24.27
C ARG A 248 9.47 19.54 23.34
N ASP A 249 9.70 18.32 23.85
CA ASP A 249 10.15 17.20 23.03
C ASP A 249 9.12 16.83 21.98
N ILE A 250 7.83 16.80 22.35
CA ILE A 250 6.73 16.50 21.42
C ILE A 250 6.57 17.63 20.40
N GLU A 251 6.66 18.88 20.82
CA GLU A 251 6.59 20.06 19.96
C GLU A 251 7.72 20.06 18.92
N ALA A 252 8.94 19.77 19.33
CA ALA A 252 10.09 19.67 18.43
C ALA A 252 9.91 18.55 17.39
N ALA A 253 9.40 17.39 17.84
CA ALA A 253 9.08 16.28 16.93
C ALA A 253 7.98 16.66 15.93
N VAL A 254 6.90 17.29 16.37
CA VAL A 254 5.78 17.73 15.52
C VAL A 254 6.24 18.81 14.53
N ALA A 255 7.08 19.76 14.96
CA ALA A 255 7.67 20.76 14.06
C ALA A 255 8.52 20.09 12.96
N THR A 256 9.33 19.11 13.32
CA THR A 256 10.11 18.30 12.35
C THR A 256 9.20 17.55 11.36
N TYR A 257 8.10 16.97 11.83
CA TYR A 257 7.16 16.27 10.94
C TYR A 257 6.42 17.23 10.02
N ALA A 258 6.05 18.41 10.49
CA ALA A 258 5.45 19.47 9.67
C ALA A 258 6.41 19.94 8.58
N SER A 259 7.70 20.17 8.91
CA SER A 259 8.75 20.52 7.95
C SER A 259 8.91 19.47 6.85
N ARG A 260 8.98 18.19 7.23
CA ARG A 260 9.08 17.08 6.29
C ARG A 260 7.83 16.91 5.42
N ALA A 261 6.65 17.19 5.97
CA ALA A 261 5.40 17.16 5.21
C ALA A 261 5.35 18.29 4.18
N ALA A 262 5.77 19.51 4.56
CA ALA A 262 5.90 20.66 3.68
C ALA A 262 6.90 20.41 2.54
N GLU A 263 8.07 19.81 2.86
CA GLU A 263 9.06 19.41 1.87
C GLU A 263 8.50 18.43 0.83
N LYS A 264 7.75 17.41 1.29
CA LYS A 264 7.08 16.45 0.40
C LYS A 264 6.06 17.12 -0.52
N LEU A 265 5.27 18.07 -0.02
CA LEU A 265 4.36 18.87 -0.85
C LEU A 265 5.12 19.59 -1.95
N ARG A 266 6.15 20.35 -1.60
CA ARG A 266 6.94 21.13 -2.57
C ARG A 266 7.60 20.24 -3.63
N ARG A 267 8.16 19.09 -3.24
CA ARG A 267 8.76 18.13 -4.19
C ARG A 267 7.76 17.58 -5.20
N GLN A 268 6.48 17.55 -4.85
CA GLN A 268 5.39 17.07 -5.71
C GLN A 268 4.66 18.21 -6.44
N GLY A 269 5.07 19.47 -6.26
CA GLY A 269 4.37 20.63 -6.81
C GLY A 269 2.98 20.85 -6.24
N LEU A 270 2.75 20.38 -4.99
CA LEU A 270 1.45 20.44 -4.33
C LEU A 270 1.42 21.47 -3.20
N SER A 271 0.21 21.91 -2.85
CA SER A 271 -0.13 22.70 -1.68
C SER A 271 -1.31 22.08 -0.94
N THR A 272 -1.59 22.54 0.27
CA THR A 272 -2.73 22.11 1.07
C THR A 272 -3.36 23.27 1.82
N ASN A 273 -4.68 23.25 1.97
CA ASN A 273 -5.38 24.16 2.87
C ASN A 273 -5.78 23.49 4.19
N LYS A 274 -5.49 22.19 4.39
CA LYS A 274 -5.96 21.45 5.57
C LYS A 274 -4.89 20.56 6.18
N MET A 275 -4.65 20.75 7.47
CA MET A 275 -3.68 19.95 8.25
C MET A 275 -4.34 19.39 9.50
N THR A 276 -3.96 18.19 9.88
CA THR A 276 -4.37 17.55 11.13
C THR A 276 -3.13 17.07 11.90
N ILE A 277 -3.07 17.39 13.18
CA ILE A 277 -2.06 16.89 14.10
C ILE A 277 -2.70 15.83 14.99
N SER A 278 -2.04 14.70 15.13
CA SER A 278 -2.47 13.60 15.99
C SER A 278 -1.43 13.27 17.03
N LEU A 279 -1.89 12.94 18.25
CA LEU A 279 -1.05 12.58 19.39
C LEU A 279 -1.72 11.42 20.14
N ARG A 280 -0.96 10.36 20.47
CA ARG A 280 -1.51 9.24 21.22
C ARG A 280 -0.50 8.54 22.13
N THR A 281 -0.98 7.96 23.20
CA THR A 281 -0.28 6.97 24.03
C THR A 281 -0.29 5.60 23.34
N SER A 282 0.30 4.58 23.95
CA SER A 282 0.22 3.20 23.42
C SER A 282 -1.23 2.71 23.42
N PRO A 283 -1.69 1.99 22.39
CA PRO A 283 -2.99 1.34 22.41
C PRO A 283 -3.11 0.25 23.49
N PHE A 284 -1.96 -0.21 24.02
CA PHE A 284 -1.88 -1.21 25.10
C PHE A 284 -1.75 -0.59 26.49
N THR A 285 -1.74 0.74 26.61
CA THR A 285 -1.75 1.43 27.90
C THR A 285 -3.12 1.24 28.54
N PRO A 286 -3.20 0.84 29.84
CA PRO A 286 -4.46 0.76 30.57
C PRO A 286 -5.17 2.13 30.66
N ALA A 287 -6.48 2.10 30.89
CA ALA A 287 -7.21 3.28 31.31
C ALA A 287 -6.76 3.65 32.75
N PRO A 288 -6.70 4.95 33.14
CA PRO A 288 -7.12 6.15 32.40
C PRO A 288 -6.06 6.75 31.47
N GLU A 289 -4.82 6.24 31.48
CA GLU A 289 -3.70 6.81 30.72
C GLU A 289 -3.80 6.60 29.20
N ARG A 290 -4.72 5.75 28.74
CA ARG A 290 -4.94 5.53 27.31
C ARG A 290 -5.61 6.74 26.68
N TYR A 291 -4.86 7.43 25.83
CA TYR A 291 -5.29 8.66 25.19
C TYR A 291 -4.95 8.66 23.69
N ALA A 292 -5.87 9.14 22.88
CA ALA A 292 -5.65 9.43 21.46
C ALA A 292 -6.53 10.61 21.07
N ASN A 293 -5.94 11.64 20.49
CA ASN A 293 -6.68 12.82 20.04
C ASN A 293 -6.02 13.42 18.79
N ALA A 294 -6.80 14.22 18.06
CA ALA A 294 -6.36 14.95 16.89
C ALA A 294 -7.02 16.33 16.82
N ALA A 295 -6.28 17.32 16.31
CA ALA A 295 -6.79 18.66 16.05
C ALA A 295 -6.47 19.05 14.60
N GLY A 296 -7.46 19.66 13.92
CA GLY A 296 -7.32 20.18 12.57
C GLY A 296 -7.07 21.68 12.54
N PHE A 297 -6.41 22.12 11.47
CA PHE A 297 -6.22 23.51 11.10
C PHE A 297 -6.56 23.68 9.62
N VAL A 298 -7.33 24.71 9.30
CA VAL A 298 -7.64 25.12 7.92
C VAL A 298 -6.88 26.41 7.66
N PHE A 299 -6.03 26.38 6.63
CA PHE A 299 -5.32 27.58 6.19
C PHE A 299 -6.27 28.46 5.35
N PRO A 300 -6.22 29.79 5.50
CA PRO A 300 -7.02 30.69 4.67
C PRO A 300 -6.76 30.52 3.16
N GLU A 301 -5.51 30.24 2.81
CA GLU A 301 -5.06 29.91 1.46
C GLU A 301 -4.24 28.63 1.49
N ALA A 302 -4.30 27.85 0.41
CA ALA A 302 -3.48 26.66 0.30
C ALA A 302 -1.98 27.03 0.32
N THR A 303 -1.22 26.29 1.09
CA THR A 303 0.18 26.59 1.33
C THR A 303 1.08 25.35 1.32
N SER A 304 2.35 25.53 1.00
CA SER A 304 3.43 24.58 1.25
C SER A 304 4.55 25.20 2.08
N ASP A 305 4.29 26.38 2.68
CA ASP A 305 5.23 27.11 3.52
C ASP A 305 5.47 26.40 4.84
N THR A 306 6.72 26.06 5.12
CA THR A 306 7.14 25.34 6.33
C THR A 306 6.85 26.11 7.58
N THR A 307 7.03 27.44 7.57
CA THR A 307 6.82 28.33 8.75
C THR A 307 5.37 28.36 9.15
N HIS A 308 4.46 28.53 8.17
CA HIS A 308 3.01 28.51 8.39
C HIS A 308 2.57 27.15 8.92
N MET A 309 3.09 26.05 8.35
CA MET A 309 2.75 24.71 8.83
C MET A 309 3.25 24.43 10.24
N ILE A 310 4.46 24.87 10.62
CA ILE A 310 4.96 24.71 12.00
C ILE A 310 4.10 25.52 12.98
N LYS A 311 3.76 26.77 12.66
CA LYS A 311 2.89 27.61 13.52
C LYS A 311 1.53 26.95 13.74
N ALA A 312 0.88 26.47 12.66
CA ALA A 312 -0.39 25.77 12.74
C ALA A 312 -0.28 24.44 13.51
N ALA A 313 0.81 23.69 13.31
CA ALA A 313 1.06 22.44 14.01
C ALA A 313 1.19 22.65 15.52
N ARG A 314 1.92 23.69 15.96
CA ARG A 314 2.06 24.07 17.37
C ARG A 314 0.71 24.49 17.98
N HIS A 315 -0.08 25.26 17.23
CA HIS A 315 -1.43 25.64 17.65
C HIS A 315 -2.33 24.41 17.87
N CYS A 316 -2.34 23.47 16.94
CA CYS A 316 -3.10 22.23 17.07
C CYS A 316 -2.59 21.36 18.22
N LEU A 317 -1.27 21.24 18.39
CA LEU A 317 -0.67 20.44 19.45
C LEU A 317 -1.11 20.93 20.83
N LYS A 318 -1.12 22.25 21.07
CA LYS A 318 -1.59 22.83 22.34
C LYS A 318 -3.02 22.41 22.70
N LYS A 319 -3.89 22.20 21.70
CA LYS A 319 -5.29 21.79 21.94
C LYS A 319 -5.44 20.34 22.38
N ILE A 320 -4.51 19.47 22.00
CA ILE A 320 -4.62 18.03 22.23
C ILE A 320 -3.60 17.48 23.22
N TYR A 321 -2.62 18.27 23.63
CA TYR A 321 -1.66 17.85 24.65
C TYR A 321 -2.29 17.84 26.03
N LYS A 322 -2.05 16.77 26.79
CA LYS A 322 -2.36 16.65 28.22
C LYS A 322 -1.09 16.34 29.00
N PRO A 323 -0.74 17.12 30.06
CA PRO A 323 0.45 16.86 30.86
C PRO A 323 0.39 15.48 31.53
N GLY A 324 1.55 14.89 31.74
CA GLY A 324 1.70 13.64 32.49
C GLY A 324 1.41 12.35 31.72
N LEU A 325 0.83 12.42 30.53
CA LEU A 325 0.55 11.22 29.72
C LEU A 325 1.79 10.71 28.98
N PRO A 326 2.03 9.37 28.96
CA PRO A 326 3.18 8.76 28.32
C PRO A 326 2.95 8.57 26.80
N TYR A 327 3.16 9.60 26.02
CA TYR A 327 2.92 9.58 24.58
C TYR A 327 3.89 8.64 23.84
N GLN A 328 3.34 7.88 22.88
CA GLN A 328 4.09 6.94 22.07
C GLN A 328 4.19 7.36 20.59
N LYS A 329 3.24 8.11 20.09
CA LYS A 329 3.22 8.46 18.65
C LYS A 329 2.62 9.85 18.44
N ALA A 330 3.27 10.61 17.56
CA ALA A 330 2.73 11.84 16.98
C ALA A 330 2.73 11.78 15.45
N GLY A 331 1.87 12.58 14.80
CA GLY A 331 1.79 12.64 13.35
C GLY A 331 1.19 13.93 12.85
N VAL A 332 1.60 14.30 11.63
CA VAL A 332 1.08 15.40 10.82
C VAL A 332 0.46 14.77 9.57
N PHE A 333 -0.79 15.10 9.30
CA PHE A 333 -1.51 14.68 8.11
C PHE A 333 -1.98 15.91 7.34
N LEU A 334 -1.65 15.97 6.07
CA LEU A 334 -2.06 16.99 5.11
C LEU A 334 -3.07 16.36 4.15
N ASN A 335 -4.23 16.98 3.99
CA ASN A 335 -5.28 16.57 3.06
C ASN A 335 -5.79 17.77 2.27
N ALA A 336 -6.78 17.58 1.40
CA ALA A 336 -7.21 18.61 0.47
C ALA A 336 -6.01 19.19 -0.30
N LEU A 337 -5.29 18.27 -0.97
CA LEU A 337 -4.11 18.60 -1.79
C LEU A 337 -4.56 19.20 -3.13
N GLU A 338 -3.86 20.24 -3.57
CA GLU A 338 -4.09 20.89 -4.85
C GLU A 338 -2.76 21.26 -5.54
N ASP A 339 -2.79 21.48 -6.84
CA ASP A 339 -1.62 21.93 -7.60
C ASP A 339 -1.18 23.31 -7.11
N ALA A 340 0.07 23.42 -6.67
CA ALA A 340 0.64 24.67 -6.17
C ALA A 340 0.63 25.84 -7.19
N ARG A 341 0.42 25.54 -8.49
CA ARG A 341 0.28 26.53 -9.57
C ARG A 341 -1.14 27.06 -9.71
N ARG A 342 -2.14 26.41 -9.08
CA ARG A 342 -3.57 26.72 -9.22
C ARG A 342 -4.21 27.18 -7.91
N ILE A 343 -3.41 27.78 -7.01
CA ILE A 343 -3.92 28.23 -5.71
C ILE A 343 -4.90 29.40 -5.91
N GLN A 344 -6.12 29.23 -5.41
CA GLN A 344 -7.07 30.33 -5.26
C GLN A 344 -6.56 31.27 -4.16
N ARG A 345 -6.20 32.49 -4.53
CA ARG A 345 -5.78 33.52 -3.58
C ARG A 345 -7.01 34.21 -2.97
N SER A 346 -6.88 34.67 -1.72
CA SER A 346 -7.87 35.51 -1.08
C SER A 346 -7.93 36.91 -1.77
N LEU A 347 -9.12 37.42 -1.90
CA LEU A 347 -9.31 38.81 -2.34
C LEU A 347 -8.75 39.83 -1.32
N PHE A 348 -8.64 39.40 -0.05
CA PHE A 348 -8.14 40.24 1.05
C PHE A 348 -6.94 39.51 1.70
N PRO A 349 -5.74 39.57 1.10
CA PRO A 349 -4.55 38.92 1.69
C PRO A 349 -4.16 39.64 2.98
N PRO A 350 -3.72 38.92 4.02
CA PRO A 350 -3.18 39.55 5.20
C PRO A 350 -1.94 40.40 4.86
N ALA A 351 -1.85 41.60 5.40
CA ALA A 351 -0.83 42.61 5.10
C ALA A 351 0.64 42.14 5.29
N SER A 352 0.88 40.99 5.95
CA SER A 352 2.21 40.43 6.23
C SER A 352 2.63 39.32 5.24
N ALA A 353 1.84 39.01 4.23
CA ALA A 353 2.14 37.91 3.33
C ALA A 353 2.86 38.41 2.08
N ASP A 354 4.20 38.30 2.06
CA ASP A 354 5.00 38.38 0.83
C ASP A 354 5.23 36.95 0.30
N PRO A 355 4.46 36.50 -0.71
CA PRO A 355 4.55 35.13 -1.22
C PRO A 355 5.91 34.86 -1.91
N ASP A 356 6.53 35.87 -2.46
CA ASP A 356 7.77 35.70 -3.22
C ASP A 356 8.98 35.60 -2.28
N LYS A 357 8.97 36.36 -1.19
CA LYS A 357 9.95 36.21 -0.10
C LYS A 357 9.83 34.84 0.58
N SER A 358 8.61 34.34 0.82
CA SER A 358 8.39 33.01 1.35
C SER A 358 8.91 31.92 0.39
N ARG A 359 8.62 32.04 -0.90
CA ARG A 359 9.14 31.09 -1.92
C ARG A 359 10.67 31.10 -2.01
N ALA A 360 11.30 32.27 -1.95
CA ALA A 360 12.75 32.38 -1.95
C ALA A 360 13.37 31.69 -0.74
N LEU A 361 12.82 31.94 0.45
CA LEU A 361 13.26 31.30 1.69
C LEU A 361 13.10 29.75 1.67
N MET A 362 12.06 29.23 1.00
CA MET A 362 11.83 27.78 0.90
C MET A 362 12.71 27.09 -0.16
N LYS A 363 13.39 27.83 -1.02
CA LYS A 363 14.33 27.29 -2.02
C LYS A 363 15.78 27.24 -1.49
N ALA A 364 16.12 28.09 -0.55
CA ALA A 364 17.40 28.07 0.16
C ALA A 364 17.46 26.92 1.18
#